data_7961cb042238b912b0e40ab25dd62f53
#
_entry.id   7961cb042238b912b0e40ab25dd62f53
#
_cell.length_a   1.000
_cell.length_b   1.000
_cell.length_c   1.000
_cell.angle_alpha   90.00
_cell.angle_beta   90.00
_cell.angle_gamma   90.00
#
_symmetry.space_group_name_H-M   'P 1'
#
loop_
_entity.id
_entity.type
_entity.pdbx_description
1 polymer ?
#
loop_
_entity_poly.entity_id
_entity_poly.type
_entity_poly.pdbx_seq_one_letter_code
_entity_poly.pdbx_strand_id
1 'polypeptide(L)'
;MSELGAEGFRLAALQQRHSAIVYSVSAHGRSRSLRYDLSGYPYSAPGRKPLNPTGDALVTDFPKILLSVRVADCLPVLLVDAENRAVAAVHAGWRGALNRIVEKAAGEMRRVFHSKPENLMAAIGPSIRACCYEVGEEVVEAFRGRFARPEKFFRTGLTEGADQGAGNRRFPLFFSQAPPGHQAREHSGAYLDLVAVARSQLELAGLAPAQIHVADYCTACRNDLFYSYRKEGSLAGRMVAVVGIRATSPR
;
A
#
# COMPACT_ATOMS: atom_id res chain seq x y z
N MET A 1 -19.08 -8.62 -5.40
CA MET A 1 -18.88 -9.30 -4.10
C MET A 1 -19.00 -10.82 -4.24
N SER A 2 -19.91 -11.35 -5.05
CA SER A 2 -20.04 -12.80 -5.34
C SER A 2 -18.78 -13.38 -5.96
N GLU A 3 -18.18 -12.73 -6.97
CA GLU A 3 -16.96 -13.19 -7.64
C GLU A 3 -15.74 -13.28 -6.72
N LEU A 4 -15.71 -12.48 -5.65
CA LEU A 4 -14.66 -12.53 -4.63
C LEU A 4 -14.95 -13.54 -3.50
N GLY A 5 -16.10 -14.21 -3.52
CA GLY A 5 -16.55 -15.04 -2.41
C GLY A 5 -16.73 -14.24 -1.11
N ALA A 6 -17.04 -12.96 -1.23
CA ALA A 6 -17.19 -12.02 -0.12
C ALA A 6 -18.68 -11.72 0.20
N GLU A 7 -19.54 -12.70 -0.03
CA GLU A 7 -20.94 -12.58 0.31
C GLU A 7 -21.14 -12.41 1.82
N GLY A 8 -21.96 -11.45 2.19
CA GLY A 8 -22.22 -11.10 3.59
C GLY A 8 -21.07 -10.36 4.29
N PHE A 9 -20.03 -9.95 3.56
CA PHE A 9 -19.02 -9.04 4.09
C PHE A 9 -19.54 -7.59 4.12
N ARG A 10 -19.03 -6.85 5.08
CA ARG A 10 -19.23 -5.40 5.17
C ARG A 10 -17.98 -4.68 4.71
N LEU A 11 -18.14 -3.75 3.79
CA LEU A 11 -17.03 -2.98 3.27
C LEU A 11 -16.66 -1.85 4.25
N ALA A 12 -15.41 -1.84 4.69
CA ALA A 12 -14.80 -0.74 5.42
C ALA A 12 -13.92 0.09 4.47
N ALA A 13 -14.14 1.40 4.46
CA ALA A 13 -13.44 2.34 3.60
C ALA A 13 -13.13 3.64 4.34
N LEU A 14 -12.18 4.41 3.82
CA LEU A 14 -11.75 5.71 4.35
C LEU A 14 -11.87 6.80 3.30
N GLN A 15 -11.97 8.05 3.76
CA GLN A 15 -11.64 9.21 2.94
C GLN A 15 -10.12 9.37 2.92
N GLN A 16 -9.47 8.79 1.90
CA GLN A 16 -8.02 8.81 1.74
C GLN A 16 -7.52 10.22 1.45
N ARG A 17 -6.47 10.67 2.16
CA ARG A 17 -5.89 12.01 2.08
C ARG A 17 -4.36 11.99 2.01
N HIS A 18 -3.76 10.84 1.70
CA HIS A 18 -2.31 10.64 1.69
C HIS A 18 -1.69 10.92 3.07
N SER A 19 -2.42 10.62 4.12
CA SER A 19 -2.00 10.74 5.52
C SER A 19 -1.20 9.50 5.97
N ALA A 20 -0.83 9.47 7.25
CA ALA A 20 -0.32 8.28 7.91
C ALA A 20 -1.22 7.89 9.10
N ILE A 21 -2.53 8.04 8.90
CA ILE A 21 -3.55 7.72 9.90
C ILE A 21 -4.05 6.31 9.67
N VAL A 22 -4.02 5.50 10.74
CA VAL A 22 -4.46 4.10 10.76
C VAL A 22 -5.68 3.99 11.67
N TYR A 23 -6.67 3.22 11.26
CA TYR A 23 -7.84 2.88 12.07
C TYR A 23 -7.96 1.37 12.27
N SER A 24 -8.24 0.97 13.52
CA SER A 24 -8.78 -0.37 13.80
C SER A 24 -10.27 -0.37 13.51
N VAL A 25 -10.76 -1.43 12.84
CA VAL A 25 -12.17 -1.58 12.48
C VAL A 25 -12.75 -2.78 13.19
N SER A 26 -13.88 -2.57 13.83
CA SER A 26 -14.65 -3.62 14.51
C SER A 26 -16.12 -3.53 14.13
N ALA A 27 -16.90 -4.54 14.50
CA ALA A 27 -18.36 -4.53 14.31
C ALA A 27 -19.06 -4.66 15.66
N HIS A 28 -20.02 -3.80 15.93
CA HIS A 28 -20.76 -3.76 17.18
C HIS A 28 -22.29 -3.91 16.99
N GLY A 29 -22.92 -4.51 18.00
CA GLY A 29 -24.38 -4.66 18.10
C GLY A 29 -24.98 -5.67 17.12
N ARG A 30 -26.30 -5.89 17.25
CA ARG A 30 -27.06 -6.80 16.36
C ARG A 30 -27.04 -6.33 14.89
N SER A 31 -26.97 -5.04 14.65
CA SER A 31 -26.86 -4.44 13.32
C SER A 31 -25.47 -4.58 12.70
N ARG A 32 -24.47 -5.05 13.48
CA ARG A 32 -23.07 -5.14 13.06
C ARG A 32 -22.55 -3.83 12.43
N SER A 33 -22.93 -2.67 12.99
CA SER A 33 -22.40 -1.38 12.51
C SER A 33 -20.89 -1.33 12.65
N LEU A 34 -20.18 -0.81 11.63
CA LEU A 34 -18.74 -0.66 11.67
C LEU A 34 -18.37 0.46 12.65
N ARG A 35 -17.36 0.16 13.47
CA ARG A 35 -16.72 1.11 14.36
C ARG A 35 -15.27 1.29 13.91
N TYR A 36 -14.82 2.53 13.86
CA TYR A 36 -13.47 2.91 13.53
C TYR A 36 -12.82 3.55 14.75
N ASP A 37 -11.76 2.92 15.26
CA ASP A 37 -10.99 3.41 16.39
C ASP A 37 -9.63 3.91 15.91
N LEU A 38 -9.29 5.16 16.23
CA LEU A 38 -8.04 5.79 15.78
C LEU A 38 -6.85 5.20 16.53
N SER A 39 -5.84 4.79 15.78
CA SER A 39 -4.58 4.27 16.31
C SER A 39 -3.92 5.25 17.26
N GLY A 40 -3.49 4.75 18.42
CA GLY A 40 -2.81 5.56 19.45
C GLY A 40 -3.72 6.45 20.30
N TYR A 41 -5.02 6.46 20.06
CA TYR A 41 -5.99 7.17 20.88
C TYR A 41 -7.00 6.18 21.48
N PRO A 42 -6.92 5.92 22.80
CA PRO A 42 -7.79 4.95 23.46
C PRO A 42 -9.25 5.39 23.59
N TYR A 43 -9.58 6.58 23.13
CA TYR A 43 -10.92 7.15 23.30
C TYR A 43 -11.39 7.89 22.04
N SER A 44 -12.37 7.33 21.38
CA SER A 44 -13.18 8.14 20.45
C SER A 44 -14.18 8.92 21.28
N ALA A 45 -14.08 10.24 21.29
CA ALA A 45 -15.06 11.10 21.91
C ALA A 45 -16.49 10.71 21.46
N PRO A 46 -17.49 10.71 22.38
CA PRO A 46 -18.87 10.45 22.02
C PRO A 46 -19.37 11.61 21.14
N GLY A 47 -19.42 11.37 19.84
CA GLY A 47 -19.89 12.30 18.82
C GLY A 47 -20.31 11.53 17.57
N ARG A 48 -21.07 12.16 16.67
CA ARG A 48 -21.44 11.57 15.38
C ARG A 48 -20.17 11.21 14.61
N LYS A 49 -19.82 9.91 14.60
CA LYS A 49 -18.69 9.41 13.82
C LYS A 49 -19.04 9.56 12.33
N PRO A 50 -18.13 10.11 11.50
CA PRO A 50 -18.34 10.12 10.07
C PRO A 50 -18.49 8.69 9.57
N LEU A 51 -19.38 8.45 8.60
CA LEU A 51 -19.58 7.14 7.97
C LEU A 51 -18.26 6.57 7.43
N ASN A 52 -17.39 7.45 6.92
CA ASN A 52 -16.05 7.13 6.46
C ASN A 52 -15.06 8.15 7.05
N PRO A 53 -14.29 7.79 8.08
CA PRO A 53 -13.29 8.67 8.65
C PRO A 53 -12.15 8.96 7.68
N THR A 54 -11.44 10.06 7.90
CA THR A 54 -10.29 10.46 7.10
C THR A 54 -9.05 9.71 7.55
N GLY A 55 -8.42 8.96 6.64
CA GLY A 55 -7.22 8.18 6.90
C GLY A 55 -6.80 7.34 5.68
N ASP A 56 -5.72 6.60 5.80
CA ASP A 56 -5.13 5.88 4.68
C ASP A 56 -4.75 4.42 4.99
N ALA A 57 -5.02 3.94 6.20
CA ALA A 57 -4.85 2.53 6.54
C ALA A 57 -5.95 2.03 7.49
N LEU A 58 -6.32 0.78 7.31
CA LEU A 58 -7.30 0.04 8.10
C LEU A 58 -6.71 -1.28 8.56
N VAL A 59 -7.00 -1.67 9.80
CA VAL A 59 -6.66 -3.00 10.35
C VAL A 59 -7.88 -3.62 11.02
N THR A 60 -8.01 -4.95 11.00
CA THR A 60 -9.10 -5.68 11.67
C THR A 60 -8.73 -7.14 11.94
N ASP A 61 -9.30 -7.72 12.99
CA ASP A 61 -9.37 -9.15 13.28
C ASP A 61 -10.81 -9.68 13.19
N PHE A 62 -11.77 -8.81 12.89
CA PHE A 62 -13.16 -9.18 12.79
C PHE A 62 -13.48 -9.93 11.49
N PRO A 63 -14.11 -11.12 11.55
CA PRO A 63 -14.54 -11.83 10.36
C PRO A 63 -15.68 -11.08 9.64
N LYS A 64 -15.77 -11.28 8.34
CA LYS A 64 -16.77 -10.66 7.46
C LYS A 64 -16.69 -9.12 7.41
N ILE A 65 -15.56 -8.52 7.74
CA ILE A 65 -15.21 -7.16 7.36
C ILE A 65 -14.23 -7.23 6.19
N LEU A 66 -14.52 -6.52 5.12
CA LEU A 66 -13.65 -6.34 3.97
C LEU A 66 -13.03 -4.95 4.03
N LEU A 67 -11.75 -4.88 4.33
CA LEU A 67 -11.00 -3.63 4.30
C LEU A 67 -10.71 -3.25 2.85
N SER A 68 -10.81 -1.97 2.51
CA SER A 68 -10.59 -1.50 1.15
C SER A 68 -9.78 -0.21 1.09
N VAL A 69 -8.87 -0.14 0.12
CA VAL A 69 -8.18 1.09 -0.29
C VAL A 69 -8.29 1.27 -1.79
N ARG A 70 -8.43 2.52 -2.23
CA ARG A 70 -8.55 2.89 -3.64
C ARG A 70 -7.25 3.50 -4.12
N VAL A 71 -6.80 3.08 -5.29
CA VAL A 71 -5.53 3.53 -5.87
C VAL A 71 -5.67 3.84 -7.37
N ALA A 72 -4.87 4.79 -7.82
CA ALA A 72 -4.44 5.01 -9.19
C ALA A 72 -3.04 5.60 -9.06
N ASP A 73 -2.03 4.77 -9.26
CA ASP A 73 -0.59 4.98 -9.06
C ASP A 73 -0.07 4.81 -7.62
N CYS A 74 -0.78 5.29 -6.58
CA CYS A 74 -0.36 5.06 -5.20
C CYS A 74 -0.28 3.56 -4.89
N LEU A 75 0.62 3.20 -3.96
CA LEU A 75 0.92 1.82 -3.61
C LEU A 75 -0.14 1.24 -2.68
N PRO A 76 -0.87 0.17 -3.04
CA PRO A 76 -1.66 -0.58 -2.09
C PRO A 76 -0.78 -1.64 -1.42
N VAL A 77 -0.83 -1.72 -0.09
CA VAL A 77 -0.18 -2.77 0.69
C VAL A 77 -1.22 -3.49 1.53
N LEU A 78 -1.27 -4.81 1.41
CA LEU A 78 -2.11 -5.68 2.22
C LEU A 78 -1.22 -6.46 3.17
N LEU A 79 -1.58 -6.51 4.46
CA LEU A 79 -0.90 -7.32 5.45
C LEU A 79 -1.86 -8.42 5.94
N VAL A 80 -1.32 -9.60 6.19
CA VAL A 80 -2.06 -10.74 6.70
C VAL A 80 -1.26 -11.40 7.82
N ASP A 81 -1.91 -11.60 8.96
CA ASP A 81 -1.50 -12.48 10.04
C ASP A 81 -2.47 -13.66 10.10
N ALA A 82 -2.03 -14.80 9.62
CA ALA A 82 -2.88 -16.00 9.57
C ALA A 82 -3.08 -16.63 10.96
N GLU A 83 -2.12 -16.48 11.86
CA GLU A 83 -2.15 -17.03 13.21
C GLU A 83 -3.16 -16.28 14.09
N ASN A 84 -3.04 -14.95 14.16
CA ASN A 84 -3.96 -14.10 14.92
C ASN A 84 -5.22 -13.74 14.13
N ARG A 85 -5.33 -14.20 12.87
CA ARG A 85 -6.45 -13.89 11.97
C ARG A 85 -6.71 -12.39 11.88
N ALA A 86 -5.67 -11.63 11.64
CA ALA A 86 -5.74 -10.19 11.49
C ALA A 86 -5.27 -9.75 10.11
N VAL A 87 -5.84 -8.67 9.58
CA VAL A 87 -5.51 -8.14 8.26
C VAL A 87 -5.41 -6.62 8.27
N ALA A 88 -4.64 -6.07 7.33
CA ALA A 88 -4.56 -4.64 7.08
C ALA A 88 -4.66 -4.31 5.59
N ALA A 89 -5.25 -3.16 5.28
CA ALA A 89 -5.20 -2.53 3.96
C ALA A 89 -4.64 -1.12 4.08
N VAL A 90 -3.60 -0.82 3.32
CA VAL A 90 -2.84 0.43 3.39
C VAL A 90 -2.77 1.08 2.03
N HIS A 91 -3.10 2.37 1.97
CA HIS A 91 -2.86 3.25 0.84
C HIS A 91 -1.59 4.07 1.08
N ALA A 92 -0.54 3.83 0.31
CA ALA A 92 0.74 4.51 0.46
C ALA A 92 1.08 5.33 -0.79
N GLY A 93 0.62 6.59 -0.85
CA GLY A 93 1.19 7.60 -1.72
C GLY A 93 2.51 8.12 -1.12
N TRP A 94 3.25 9.00 -1.84
CA TRP A 94 4.56 9.47 -1.38
C TRP A 94 4.52 10.14 0.01
N ARG A 95 3.47 10.91 0.33
CA ARG A 95 3.30 11.53 1.66
C ARG A 95 3.06 10.52 2.75
N GLY A 96 2.22 9.50 2.49
CA GLY A 96 2.00 8.39 3.41
C GLY A 96 3.27 7.56 3.62
N ALA A 97 3.99 7.27 2.54
CA ALA A 97 5.27 6.57 2.57
C ALA A 97 6.33 7.35 3.34
N LEU A 98 6.46 8.67 3.09
CA LEU A 98 7.33 9.57 3.85
C LEU A 98 7.04 9.52 5.37
N ASN A 99 5.76 9.46 5.74
CA ASN A 99 5.29 9.44 7.12
C ASN A 99 5.15 8.01 7.69
N ARG A 100 5.73 7.02 7.01
CA ARG A 100 5.86 5.62 7.46
C ARG A 100 4.51 4.91 7.69
N ILE A 101 3.54 5.11 6.81
CA ILE A 101 2.20 4.53 6.99
C ILE A 101 2.21 2.99 6.99
N VAL A 102 3.10 2.35 6.22
CA VAL A 102 3.19 0.89 6.14
C VAL A 102 3.73 0.32 7.45
N GLU A 103 4.80 0.91 7.98
CA GLU A 103 5.37 0.56 9.28
C GLU A 103 4.34 0.77 10.42
N LYS A 104 3.61 1.89 10.39
CA LYS A 104 2.55 2.18 11.36
C LYS A 104 1.41 1.18 11.31
N ALA A 105 1.00 0.73 10.13
CA ALA A 105 -0.03 -0.28 10.00
C ALA A 105 0.42 -1.63 10.59
N ALA A 106 1.65 -2.07 10.30
CA ALA A 106 2.24 -3.26 10.91
C ALA A 106 2.36 -3.11 12.44
N GLY A 107 2.80 -1.94 12.91
CA GLY A 107 2.87 -1.60 14.34
C GLY A 107 1.50 -1.63 15.01
N GLU A 108 0.44 -1.18 14.33
CA GLU A 108 -0.92 -1.23 14.84
C GLU A 108 -1.44 -2.67 14.96
N MET A 109 -1.17 -3.53 13.96
CA MET A 109 -1.51 -4.96 14.04
C MET A 109 -0.80 -5.61 15.24
N ARG A 110 0.47 -5.28 15.47
CA ARG A 110 1.21 -5.76 16.65
C ARG A 110 0.60 -5.26 17.96
N ARG A 111 0.22 -3.98 18.02
CA ARG A 111 -0.34 -3.35 19.22
C ARG A 111 -1.71 -3.90 19.61
N VAL A 112 -2.60 -4.07 18.61
CA VAL A 112 -4.02 -4.40 18.82
C VAL A 112 -4.28 -5.89 18.80
N PHE A 113 -3.61 -6.62 17.89
CA PHE A 113 -3.87 -8.03 17.65
C PHE A 113 -2.71 -8.94 18.09
N HIS A 114 -1.67 -8.35 18.71
CA HIS A 114 -0.47 -9.09 19.12
C HIS A 114 0.25 -9.82 17.97
N SER A 115 0.07 -9.33 16.75
CA SER A 115 0.73 -9.86 15.55
C SER A 115 2.24 -9.81 15.69
N LYS A 116 2.89 -10.94 15.45
CA LYS A 116 4.35 -11.03 15.47
C LYS A 116 4.89 -10.85 14.04
N PRO A 117 6.06 -10.21 13.86
CA PRO A 117 6.63 -10.00 12.53
C PRO A 117 6.80 -11.30 11.73
N GLU A 118 7.20 -12.38 12.38
CA GLU A 118 7.38 -13.71 11.76
C GLU A 118 6.10 -14.32 11.20
N ASN A 119 4.92 -13.88 11.68
CA ASN A 119 3.62 -14.36 11.23
C ASN A 119 2.97 -13.46 10.19
N LEU A 120 3.55 -12.26 9.96
CA LEU A 120 3.03 -11.32 8.99
C LEU A 120 3.49 -11.69 7.57
N MET A 121 2.57 -11.61 6.64
CA MET A 121 2.85 -11.58 5.20
C MET A 121 2.36 -10.27 4.61
N ALA A 122 3.15 -9.71 3.70
CA ALA A 122 2.83 -8.48 2.99
C ALA A 122 2.67 -8.74 1.50
N ALA A 123 1.58 -8.23 0.92
CA ALA A 123 1.36 -8.19 -0.52
C ALA A 123 1.34 -6.72 -0.98
N ILE A 124 2.29 -6.36 -1.81
CA ILE A 124 2.42 -5.03 -2.42
C ILE A 124 1.83 -5.12 -3.82
N GLY A 125 0.75 -4.39 -4.08
CA GLY A 125 0.04 -4.43 -5.35
C GLY A 125 0.65 -3.56 -6.45
N PRO A 126 0.04 -3.56 -7.66
CA PRO A 126 0.43 -2.70 -8.76
C PRO A 126 0.39 -1.22 -8.37
N SER A 127 1.40 -0.47 -8.75
CA SER A 127 1.54 0.95 -8.48
C SER A 127 2.43 1.61 -9.54
N ILE A 128 2.52 2.94 -9.55
CA ILE A 128 3.55 3.60 -10.35
C ILE A 128 4.93 3.23 -9.82
N ARG A 129 5.86 2.94 -10.73
CA ARG A 129 7.23 2.54 -10.42
C ARG A 129 8.22 3.65 -10.74
N ALA A 130 9.45 3.48 -10.28
CA ALA A 130 10.54 4.39 -10.57
C ALA A 130 10.80 4.63 -12.08
N CYS A 131 10.34 3.75 -12.96
CA CYS A 131 10.39 3.98 -14.42
C CYS A 131 9.50 5.14 -14.88
N CYS A 132 8.46 5.52 -14.11
CA CYS A 132 7.48 6.53 -14.49
C CYS A 132 7.19 7.56 -13.39
N TYR A 133 7.67 7.33 -12.16
CA TYR A 133 7.34 8.19 -11.03
C TYR A 133 8.39 9.26 -10.80
N GLU A 134 8.52 10.15 -11.77
CA GLU A 134 9.31 11.37 -11.63
C GLU A 134 8.68 12.28 -10.56
N VAL A 135 9.51 12.83 -9.68
CA VAL A 135 9.12 13.70 -8.56
C VAL A 135 10.00 14.95 -8.53
N GLY A 136 9.46 16.04 -7.99
CA GLY A 136 10.21 17.29 -7.82
C GLY A 136 11.18 17.25 -6.66
N GLU A 137 12.08 18.24 -6.60
CA GLU A 137 13.11 18.36 -5.56
C GLU A 137 12.50 18.45 -4.16
N GLU A 138 11.29 19.03 -4.02
CA GLU A 138 10.57 19.10 -2.75
C GLU A 138 10.29 17.73 -2.14
N VAL A 139 10.07 16.70 -2.98
CA VAL A 139 9.89 15.32 -2.52
C VAL A 139 11.23 14.72 -2.10
N VAL A 140 12.27 14.95 -2.89
CA VAL A 140 13.63 14.46 -2.61
C VAL A 140 14.11 15.00 -1.27
N GLU A 141 13.99 16.33 -1.06
CA GLU A 141 14.38 16.98 0.19
C GLU A 141 13.56 16.50 1.40
N ALA A 142 12.24 16.29 1.21
CA ALA A 142 11.41 15.72 2.27
C ALA A 142 11.90 14.33 2.71
N PHE A 143 12.33 13.48 1.76
CA PHE A 143 12.89 12.17 2.07
C PHE A 143 14.28 12.26 2.69
N ARG A 144 15.15 13.18 2.24
CA ARG A 144 16.45 13.46 2.86
C ARG A 144 16.32 13.85 4.34
N GLY A 145 15.31 14.64 4.68
CA GLY A 145 15.04 15.03 6.05
C GLY A 145 14.46 13.93 6.95
N ARG A 146 14.03 12.81 6.41
CA ARG A 146 13.30 11.76 7.16
C ARG A 146 13.97 10.40 7.20
N PHE A 147 14.84 10.08 6.26
CA PHE A 147 15.47 8.77 6.14
C PHE A 147 16.99 8.90 6.17
N ALA A 148 17.66 7.98 6.88
CA ALA A 148 19.11 7.97 7.00
C ALA A 148 19.82 7.65 5.66
N ARG A 149 19.17 6.93 4.77
CA ARG A 149 19.69 6.56 3.44
C ARG A 149 18.61 6.76 2.38
N PRO A 150 18.23 8.02 2.09
CA PRO A 150 17.15 8.33 1.15
C PRO A 150 17.49 7.96 -0.29
N GLU A 151 18.77 7.95 -0.66
CA GLU A 151 19.27 7.61 -1.99
C GLU A 151 18.81 6.23 -2.47
N LYS A 152 18.53 5.31 -1.56
CA LYS A 152 18.01 3.97 -1.90
C LYS A 152 16.61 3.98 -2.50
N PHE A 153 15.89 5.07 -2.33
CA PHE A 153 14.51 5.22 -2.77
C PHE A 153 14.38 5.98 -4.09
N PHE A 154 15.48 6.50 -4.62
CA PHE A 154 15.47 7.27 -5.84
C PHE A 154 16.37 6.64 -6.91
N ARG A 155 15.92 6.72 -8.14
CA ARG A 155 16.76 6.51 -9.31
C ARG A 155 17.03 7.87 -9.94
N THR A 156 18.29 8.18 -10.21
CA THR A 156 18.71 9.36 -10.93
C THR A 156 19.12 8.98 -12.33
N GLY A 157 18.67 9.73 -13.32
CA GLY A 157 19.11 9.64 -14.71
C GLY A 157 19.03 8.23 -15.32
N LEU A 158 18.02 7.94 -16.11
CA LEU A 158 18.04 6.80 -17.02
C LEU A 158 18.93 7.19 -18.22
N THR A 159 20.26 7.26 -18.00
CA THR A 159 21.19 7.20 -19.12
C THR A 159 21.17 5.76 -19.61
N GLU A 160 20.79 5.55 -20.84
CA GLU A 160 20.98 4.29 -21.54
C GLU A 160 22.45 3.88 -21.38
N GLY A 161 22.73 2.77 -20.72
CA GLY A 161 24.01 2.08 -20.81
C GLY A 161 24.80 1.77 -19.55
N ALA A 162 24.29 1.96 -18.33
CA ALA A 162 25.06 1.61 -17.14
C ALA A 162 24.23 0.85 -16.11
N ASP A 163 23.89 -0.41 -16.39
CA ASP A 163 23.71 -1.41 -15.35
C ASP A 163 24.00 -2.82 -15.85
N GLN A 164 25.30 -3.11 -15.96
CA GLN A 164 25.84 -4.46 -15.94
C GLN A 164 26.45 -4.68 -14.56
N GLY A 165 25.65 -4.90 -13.56
CA GLY A 165 26.21 -5.24 -12.26
C GLY A 165 25.17 -5.44 -11.16
N ALA A 166 25.00 -6.70 -10.83
CA ALA A 166 24.49 -7.25 -9.58
C ALA A 166 22.98 -7.47 -9.43
N GLY A 167 22.58 -8.71 -9.70
CA GLY A 167 21.75 -9.44 -8.74
C GLY A 167 20.25 -9.33 -8.87
N ASN A 168 19.73 -10.26 -9.62
CA ASN A 168 18.34 -10.73 -9.69
C ASN A 168 17.52 -10.28 -10.89
N ARG A 169 18.07 -10.57 -12.06
CA ARG A 169 17.25 -10.60 -13.30
C ARG A 169 16.58 -11.96 -13.42
N ARG A 170 15.31 -12.01 -13.12
CA ARG A 170 14.41 -12.96 -13.76
C ARG A 170 13.18 -12.20 -14.24
N PHE A 171 13.40 -11.32 -15.22
CA PHE A 171 12.30 -10.94 -16.12
C PHE A 171 12.22 -12.02 -17.22
N PRO A 172 11.02 -12.54 -17.53
CA PRO A 172 10.85 -13.33 -18.72
C PRO A 172 11.28 -12.49 -19.93
N LEU A 173 11.95 -13.11 -20.89
CA LEU A 173 12.53 -12.53 -22.12
C LEU A 173 11.55 -11.65 -22.96
N PHE A 174 10.29 -11.57 -22.61
CA PHE A 174 9.26 -10.78 -23.28
C PHE A 174 9.28 -9.27 -22.98
N PHE A 175 10.07 -8.82 -21.99
CA PHE A 175 10.10 -7.42 -21.56
C PHE A 175 11.43 -6.71 -21.83
N SER A 176 12.22 -7.20 -22.79
CA SER A 176 13.48 -6.55 -23.18
C SER A 176 13.30 -5.29 -24.05
N GLN A 177 12.07 -4.99 -24.45
CA GLN A 177 11.73 -3.74 -25.15
C GLN A 177 10.87 -2.86 -24.25
N ALA A 178 11.20 -1.56 -24.18
CA ALA A 178 10.37 -0.58 -23.51
C ALA A 178 8.92 -0.68 -24.05
N PRO A 179 7.89 -0.60 -23.19
CA PRO A 179 6.51 -0.71 -23.63
C PRO A 179 6.20 0.29 -24.75
N PRO A 180 5.33 -0.05 -25.72
CA PRO A 180 4.94 0.88 -26.78
C PRO A 180 4.47 2.22 -26.17
N GLY A 181 5.01 3.33 -26.64
CA GLY A 181 4.74 4.67 -26.11
C GLY A 181 5.70 5.15 -25.02
N HIS A 182 6.66 4.34 -24.60
CA HIS A 182 7.74 4.78 -23.75
C HIS A 182 8.79 5.51 -24.59
N GLN A 183 8.60 6.80 -24.79
CA GLN A 183 9.67 7.64 -25.28
C GLN A 183 10.63 7.88 -24.12
N ALA A 184 11.86 7.39 -24.24
CA ALA A 184 12.95 7.77 -23.35
C ALA A 184 13.08 9.30 -23.43
N ARG A 185 12.56 10.01 -22.43
CA ARG A 185 12.82 11.42 -22.27
C ARG A 185 14.13 11.50 -21.51
N GLU A 186 15.08 12.24 -22.05
CA GLU A 186 16.24 12.70 -21.30
C GLU A 186 15.76 13.63 -20.18
N HIS A 187 15.44 13.05 -19.03
CA HIS A 187 15.05 13.81 -17.85
C HIS A 187 16.13 13.62 -16.78
N SER A 188 16.73 14.71 -16.38
CA SER A 188 17.62 14.81 -15.20
C SER A 188 16.86 14.70 -13.88
N GLY A 189 15.63 14.18 -13.88
CA GLY A 189 14.73 14.11 -12.74
C GLY A 189 15.05 12.98 -11.77
N ALA A 190 14.56 13.12 -10.54
CA ALA A 190 14.57 12.06 -9.55
C ALA A 190 13.30 11.19 -9.69
N TYR A 191 13.48 9.88 -9.70
CA TYR A 191 12.38 8.91 -9.81
C TYR A 191 12.22 8.14 -8.50
N LEU A 192 11.08 8.30 -7.84
CA LEU A 192 10.81 7.68 -6.54
C LEU A 192 10.34 6.22 -6.70
N ASP A 193 10.97 5.32 -5.96
CA ASP A 193 10.58 3.92 -5.82
C ASP A 193 9.75 3.70 -4.54
N LEU A 194 8.43 3.81 -4.67
CA LEU A 194 7.50 3.56 -3.55
C LEU A 194 7.59 2.13 -3.00
N VAL A 195 7.95 1.16 -3.85
CA VAL A 195 8.12 -0.23 -3.41
C VAL A 195 9.35 -0.38 -2.54
N ALA A 196 10.46 0.25 -2.91
CA ALA A 196 11.67 0.25 -2.09
C ALA A 196 11.40 0.89 -0.72
N VAL A 197 10.63 2.00 -0.68
CA VAL A 197 10.22 2.64 0.58
C VAL A 197 9.37 1.69 1.43
N ALA A 198 8.34 1.07 0.84
CA ALA A 198 7.45 0.16 1.57
C ALA A 198 8.18 -1.09 2.08
N ARG A 199 9.06 -1.69 1.26
CA ARG A 199 9.91 -2.81 1.67
C ARG A 199 10.76 -2.44 2.88
N SER A 200 11.45 -1.30 2.82
CA SER A 200 12.27 -0.82 3.94
C SER A 200 11.45 -0.64 5.22
N GLN A 201 10.21 -0.16 5.13
CA GLN A 201 9.33 0.00 6.29
C GLN A 201 8.86 -1.34 6.85
N LEU A 202 8.57 -2.33 6.00
CA LEU A 202 8.19 -3.68 6.42
C LEU A 202 9.36 -4.41 7.08
N GLU A 203 10.55 -4.29 6.52
CA GLU A 203 11.79 -4.85 7.09
C GLU A 203 12.11 -4.20 8.46
N LEU A 204 11.93 -2.89 8.60
CA LEU A 204 12.05 -2.19 9.88
C LEU A 204 10.99 -2.63 10.90
N ALA A 205 9.80 -3.01 10.43
CA ALA A 205 8.76 -3.61 11.28
C ALA A 205 9.07 -5.07 11.65
N GLY A 206 10.14 -5.66 11.11
CA GLY A 206 10.64 -6.98 11.44
C GLY A 206 10.26 -8.09 10.46
N LEU A 207 9.62 -7.80 9.32
CA LEU A 207 9.32 -8.81 8.32
C LEU A 207 10.59 -9.23 7.57
N ALA A 208 10.77 -10.52 7.37
CA ALA A 208 11.83 -11.03 6.51
C ALA A 208 11.51 -10.76 5.03
N PRO A 209 12.51 -10.58 4.16
CA PRO A 209 12.29 -10.34 2.72
C PRO A 209 11.40 -11.38 2.03
N ALA A 210 11.46 -12.65 2.47
CA ALA A 210 10.63 -13.74 1.94
C ALA A 210 9.13 -13.59 2.25
N GLN A 211 8.77 -12.78 3.24
CA GLN A 211 7.38 -12.49 3.63
C GLN A 211 6.77 -11.32 2.84
N ILE A 212 7.56 -10.68 1.97
CA ILE A 212 7.16 -9.48 1.22
C ILE A 212 7.02 -9.83 -0.26
N HIS A 213 5.79 -9.99 -0.70
CA HIS A 213 5.43 -10.30 -2.08
C HIS A 213 5.07 -9.04 -2.84
N VAL A 214 5.62 -8.88 -4.04
CA VAL A 214 5.43 -7.68 -4.86
C VAL A 214 4.87 -8.06 -6.21
N ALA A 215 3.79 -7.40 -6.63
CA ALA A 215 3.30 -7.49 -7.99
C ALA A 215 4.15 -6.57 -8.90
N ASP A 216 4.85 -7.14 -9.88
CA ASP A 216 5.82 -6.42 -10.73
C ASP A 216 5.17 -5.66 -11.90
N TYR A 217 4.15 -4.83 -11.58
CA TYR A 217 3.48 -4.01 -12.57
C TYR A 217 3.61 -2.52 -12.23
N CYS A 218 4.00 -1.73 -13.25
CA CYS A 218 3.87 -0.28 -13.21
C CYS A 218 2.52 0.12 -13.81
N THR A 219 1.69 0.82 -13.05
CA THR A 219 0.36 1.25 -13.48
C THR A 219 0.42 2.20 -14.68
N ALA A 220 1.42 3.08 -14.72
CA ALA A 220 1.61 4.00 -15.83
C ALA A 220 2.15 3.33 -17.09
N CYS A 221 3.01 2.29 -16.99
CA CYS A 221 3.45 1.50 -18.15
C CYS A 221 2.35 0.58 -18.68
N ARG A 222 1.50 0.07 -17.79
CA ARG A 222 0.43 -0.85 -18.09
C ARG A 222 -0.93 -0.18 -17.90
N ASN A 223 -1.09 1.01 -18.48
CA ASN A 223 -2.34 1.76 -18.45
C ASN A 223 -3.47 1.07 -19.26
N ASP A 224 -3.11 0.05 -20.04
CA ASP A 224 -4.05 -0.90 -20.66
C ASP A 224 -4.75 -1.83 -19.65
N LEU A 225 -4.12 -2.08 -18.49
CA LEU A 225 -4.64 -2.96 -17.43
C LEU A 225 -5.05 -2.21 -16.17
N PHE A 226 -4.44 -1.05 -15.91
CA PHE A 226 -4.56 -0.32 -14.65
C PHE A 226 -4.86 1.14 -14.87
N TYR A 227 -5.66 1.74 -14.02
CA TYR A 227 -5.83 3.19 -14.00
C TYR A 227 -4.56 3.87 -13.48
N SER A 228 -4.14 4.93 -14.16
CA SER A 228 -2.96 5.72 -13.79
C SER A 228 -3.28 7.22 -13.77
N TYR A 229 -3.24 7.82 -12.60
CA TYR A 229 -3.43 9.26 -12.46
C TYR A 229 -2.32 10.05 -13.19
N ARG A 230 -1.09 9.53 -13.22
CA ARG A 230 0.04 10.14 -13.94
C ARG A 230 -0.22 10.23 -15.44
N LYS A 231 -0.93 9.26 -16.01
CA LYS A 231 -1.25 9.18 -17.45
C LYS A 231 -2.55 9.89 -17.79
N GLU A 232 -3.58 9.70 -17.00
CA GLU A 232 -4.96 10.07 -17.30
C GLU A 232 -5.43 11.32 -16.53
N GLY A 233 -4.65 11.77 -15.53
CA GLY A 233 -5.01 12.94 -14.71
C GLY A 233 -6.32 12.72 -13.94
N SER A 234 -7.15 13.75 -13.94
CA SER A 234 -8.45 13.74 -13.25
C SER A 234 -9.46 12.74 -13.84
N LEU A 235 -9.25 12.27 -15.07
CA LEU A 235 -10.11 11.28 -15.73
C LEU A 235 -9.82 9.84 -15.29
N ALA A 236 -8.71 9.61 -14.59
CA ALA A 236 -8.34 8.28 -14.13
C ALA A 236 -9.42 7.70 -13.22
N GLY A 237 -9.85 6.48 -13.54
CA GLY A 237 -10.64 5.66 -12.63
C GLY A 237 -9.85 5.28 -11.37
N ARG A 238 -10.40 4.36 -10.58
CA ARG A 238 -9.71 3.86 -9.37
C ARG A 238 -9.80 2.35 -9.32
N MET A 239 -8.67 1.72 -9.07
CA MET A 239 -8.59 0.33 -8.66
C MET A 239 -8.88 0.21 -7.17
N VAL A 240 -9.30 -0.95 -6.72
CA VAL A 240 -9.57 -1.23 -5.32
C VAL A 240 -8.76 -2.45 -4.89
N ALA A 241 -7.95 -2.28 -3.85
CA ALA A 241 -7.32 -3.41 -3.16
C ALA A 241 -8.14 -3.74 -1.91
N VAL A 242 -8.43 -5.03 -1.72
CA VAL A 242 -9.28 -5.51 -0.62
C VAL A 242 -8.66 -6.70 0.09
N VAL A 243 -8.89 -6.78 1.40
CA VAL A 243 -8.54 -7.93 2.23
C VAL A 243 -9.57 -8.12 3.33
N GLY A 244 -9.85 -9.35 3.70
CA GLY A 244 -10.81 -9.65 4.76
C GLY A 244 -10.67 -11.08 5.26
N ILE A 245 -11.32 -11.36 6.39
CA ILE A 245 -11.27 -12.65 7.09
C ILE A 245 -12.60 -13.36 6.90
N ARG A 246 -12.57 -14.57 6.34
CA ARG A 246 -13.76 -15.42 6.27
C ARG A 246 -14.15 -15.90 7.66
N ALA A 247 -15.46 -16.01 7.92
CA ALA A 247 -15.90 -16.73 9.10
C ALA A 247 -15.45 -18.19 8.98
N THR A 248 -14.96 -18.77 10.06
CA THR A 248 -14.82 -20.23 10.16
C THR A 248 -16.22 -20.83 10.16
N SER A 249 -16.48 -21.80 9.31
CA SER A 249 -17.65 -22.65 9.48
C SER A 249 -17.55 -23.29 10.87
N PRO A 250 -18.64 -23.37 11.65
CA PRO A 250 -18.64 -24.23 12.81
C PRO A 250 -18.33 -25.66 12.33
N ARG A 251 -17.32 -26.28 12.94
CA ARG A 251 -17.07 -27.71 12.75
C ARG A 251 -18.18 -28.50 13.40
#